data_05f10c8f8155fc509e1c7d26cbcc656f
#
_entry.id   05f10c8f8155fc509e1c7d26cbcc656f
#
_cell.length_a   1.000
_cell.length_b   1.000
_cell.length_c   1.000
_cell.angle_alpha   90.00
_cell.angle_beta   90.00
_cell.angle_gamma   90.00
#
_symmetry.space_group_name_H-M   'P 1'
#
loop_
_entity.id
_entity.type
_entity.pdbx_description
1 polymer ?
#
loop_
_entity_poly.entity_id
_entity_poly.type
_entity_poly.pdbx_seq_one_letter_code
_entity_poly.pdbx_strand_id
1 'polypeptide(L)'
;MFEVWVRSVPRENAIFALRAALREVDTLAKNGLTKEQYESTRKFLKGYSLHFAESTADRLGYAIDDKYFGLQESHLATFRKMMDEITFEEVNAAVKKYFQTGDLHIAMVTEDAEGLKNAIVSDAASPVTYPKDATKSAEILAEDKIIESFPLA
;
A
#
# COMPACT_ATOMS: atom_id res chain seq x y z
N MET A 1 12.23 -4.08 -3.38
CA MET A 1 11.04 -4.00 -4.25
C MET A 1 9.91 -3.46 -3.40
N PHE A 2 9.07 -2.61 -3.94
CA PHE A 2 7.90 -2.06 -3.29
C PHE A 2 6.66 -2.64 -3.97
N GLU A 3 5.69 -3.09 -3.20
CA GLU A 3 4.48 -3.75 -3.71
C GLU A 3 3.23 -3.18 -3.04
N VAL A 4 2.17 -2.99 -3.83
CA VAL A 4 0.82 -2.71 -3.33
C VAL A 4 -0.05 -3.91 -3.63
N TRP A 5 -0.60 -4.50 -2.60
CA TRP A 5 -1.50 -5.64 -2.70
C TRP A 5 -2.94 -5.22 -2.49
N VAL A 6 -3.72 -5.31 -3.56
CA VAL A 6 -5.18 -5.17 -3.50
C VAL A 6 -5.78 -6.56 -3.36
N ARG A 7 -6.48 -6.82 -2.25
CA ARG A 7 -7.21 -8.07 -2.02
C ARG A 7 -8.36 -8.21 -3.01
N SER A 8 -8.99 -9.38 -3.05
CA SER A 8 -10.15 -9.63 -3.92
C SER A 8 -11.24 -8.56 -3.70
N VAL A 9 -11.69 -7.97 -4.78
CA VAL A 9 -12.79 -7.03 -4.84
C VAL A 9 -13.87 -7.55 -5.80
N PRO A 10 -15.15 -7.14 -5.67
CA PRO A 10 -16.15 -7.42 -6.69
C PRO A 10 -15.67 -6.97 -8.07
N ARG A 11 -15.99 -7.76 -9.10
CA ARG A 11 -15.52 -7.52 -10.48
C ARG A 11 -15.83 -6.11 -10.97
N GLU A 12 -17.00 -5.60 -10.68
CA GLU A 12 -17.45 -4.25 -11.03
C GLU A 12 -16.63 -3.13 -10.41
N ASN A 13 -15.92 -3.42 -9.32
CA ASN A 13 -15.07 -2.47 -8.60
C ASN A 13 -13.58 -2.61 -8.95
N ALA A 14 -13.20 -3.49 -9.86
CA ALA A 14 -11.78 -3.79 -10.14
C ALA A 14 -11.01 -2.56 -10.63
N ILE A 15 -11.58 -1.79 -11.56
CA ILE A 15 -10.93 -0.57 -12.11
C ILE A 15 -10.92 0.55 -11.05
N PHE A 16 -12.01 0.72 -10.29
CA PHE A 16 -12.03 1.68 -9.19
C PHE A 16 -10.92 1.38 -8.17
N ALA A 17 -10.76 0.12 -7.77
CA ALA A 17 -9.72 -0.29 -6.83
C ALA A 17 -8.29 -0.05 -7.38
N LEU A 18 -8.08 -0.26 -8.68
CA LEU A 18 -6.83 0.08 -9.33
C LEU A 18 -6.56 1.59 -9.28
N ARG A 19 -7.55 2.42 -9.64
CA ARG A 19 -7.43 3.89 -9.57
C ARG A 19 -7.16 4.37 -8.14
N ALA A 20 -7.86 3.80 -7.15
CA ALA A 20 -7.62 4.12 -5.75
C ALA A 20 -6.17 3.80 -5.33
N ALA A 21 -5.67 2.62 -5.68
CA ALA A 21 -4.29 2.23 -5.37
C ALA A 21 -3.27 3.16 -6.04
N LEU A 22 -3.45 3.47 -7.32
CA LEU A 22 -2.56 4.38 -8.07
C LEU A 22 -2.58 5.79 -7.49
N ARG A 23 -3.76 6.31 -7.16
CA ARG A 23 -3.92 7.63 -6.55
C ARG A 23 -3.22 7.71 -5.19
N GLU A 24 -3.35 6.68 -4.35
CA GLU A 24 -2.68 6.67 -3.05
C GLU A 24 -1.15 6.65 -3.20
N VAL A 25 -0.62 5.85 -4.11
CA VAL A 25 0.82 5.83 -4.39
C VAL A 25 1.31 7.17 -4.94
N ASP A 26 0.57 7.76 -5.89
CA ASP A 26 0.89 9.07 -6.48
C ASP A 26 0.86 10.19 -5.42
N THR A 27 -0.17 10.19 -4.58
CA THR A 27 -0.33 11.14 -3.47
C THR A 27 0.84 11.03 -2.49
N LEU A 28 1.21 9.80 -2.11
CA LEU A 28 2.34 9.54 -1.23
C LEU A 28 3.67 9.98 -1.88
N ALA A 29 3.88 9.64 -3.16
CA ALA A 29 5.10 10.02 -3.87
C ALA A 29 5.27 11.54 -3.97
N LYS A 30 4.18 12.28 -4.22
CA LYS A 30 4.20 13.74 -4.37
C LYS A 30 4.29 14.49 -3.06
N ASN A 31 3.48 14.08 -2.08
CA ASN A 31 3.28 14.84 -0.84
C ASN A 31 4.08 14.29 0.35
N GLY A 32 4.47 13.01 0.31
CA GLY A 32 4.98 12.29 1.45
C GLY A 32 3.89 11.96 2.49
N LEU A 33 4.30 11.47 3.63
CA LEU A 33 3.43 11.23 4.79
C LEU A 33 3.16 12.54 5.51
N THR A 34 1.95 12.68 6.06
CA THR A 34 1.69 13.68 7.10
C THR A 34 2.33 13.24 8.42
N LYS A 35 2.53 14.17 9.34
CA LYS A 35 3.06 13.84 10.67
C LYS A 35 2.15 12.88 11.43
N GLU A 36 0.85 13.02 11.29
CA GLU A 36 -0.13 12.12 11.91
C GLU A 36 -0.04 10.69 11.34
N GLN A 37 0.05 10.54 10.01
CA GLN A 37 0.24 9.25 9.37
C GLN A 37 1.55 8.58 9.81
N TYR A 38 2.64 9.35 9.86
CA TYR A 38 3.93 8.85 10.33
C TYR A 38 3.85 8.33 11.78
N GLU A 39 3.32 9.13 12.72
CA GLU A 39 3.22 8.74 14.12
C GLU A 39 2.31 7.53 14.33
N SER A 40 1.16 7.51 13.67
CA SER A 40 0.20 6.41 13.72
C SER A 40 0.81 5.11 13.17
N THR A 41 1.46 5.17 12.01
CA THR A 41 2.12 4.00 11.38
C THR A 41 3.29 3.51 12.23
N ARG A 42 4.14 4.40 12.74
CA ARG A 42 5.25 4.07 13.63
C ARG A 42 4.77 3.34 14.89
N LYS A 43 3.73 3.87 15.53
CA LYS A 43 3.11 3.25 16.71
C LYS A 43 2.55 1.86 16.40
N PHE A 44 1.84 1.74 15.28
CA PHE A 44 1.31 0.46 14.82
C PHE A 44 2.43 -0.56 14.58
N LEU A 45 3.47 -0.20 13.83
CA LEU A 45 4.58 -1.10 13.50
C LEU A 45 5.35 -1.56 14.75
N LYS A 46 5.54 -0.70 15.75
CA LYS A 46 6.13 -1.08 17.03
C LYS A 46 5.32 -2.15 17.76
N GLY A 47 3.99 -2.03 17.75
CA GLY A 47 3.11 -3.05 18.31
C GLY A 47 3.09 -4.33 17.47
N TYR A 48 2.93 -4.18 16.17
CA TYR A 48 2.81 -5.30 15.23
C TYR A 48 4.11 -6.13 15.13
N SER A 49 5.27 -5.53 15.39
CA SER A 49 6.56 -6.26 15.42
C SER A 49 6.60 -7.43 16.40
N LEU A 50 5.71 -7.46 17.40
CA LEU A 50 5.57 -8.60 18.31
C LEU A 50 5.06 -9.85 17.60
N HIS A 51 4.36 -9.69 16.46
CA HIS A 51 3.83 -10.79 15.65
C HIS A 51 4.80 -11.30 14.58
N PHE A 52 5.94 -10.64 14.37
CA PHE A 52 6.87 -11.03 13.29
C PHE A 52 7.53 -12.40 13.52
N ALA A 53 7.63 -12.84 14.75
CA ALA A 53 8.31 -14.08 15.09
C ALA A 53 7.54 -14.88 16.19
N GLU A 54 6.26 -15.11 15.97
CA GLU A 54 5.41 -15.87 16.90
C GLU A 54 5.78 -17.35 16.92
N SER A 55 5.99 -17.94 15.74
CA SER A 55 6.36 -19.35 15.61
C SER A 55 7.87 -19.58 15.63
N THR A 56 8.28 -20.81 15.93
CA THR A 56 9.69 -21.22 15.81
C THR A 56 10.18 -21.15 14.36
N ALA A 57 9.30 -21.43 13.39
CA ALA A 57 9.63 -21.34 11.97
C ALA A 57 9.92 -19.89 11.55
N ASP A 58 9.12 -18.93 12.03
CA ASP A 58 9.36 -17.51 11.75
C ASP A 58 10.70 -17.05 12.33
N ARG A 59 10.98 -17.43 13.60
CA ARG A 59 12.27 -17.09 14.24
C ARG A 59 13.46 -17.67 13.50
N LEU A 60 13.32 -18.91 13.01
CA LEU A 60 14.37 -19.52 12.19
C LEU A 60 14.55 -18.79 10.86
N GLY A 61 13.45 -18.41 10.19
CA GLY A 61 13.48 -17.64 8.95
C GLY A 61 14.26 -16.33 9.15
N TYR A 62 13.89 -15.55 10.15
CA TYR A 62 14.59 -14.30 10.46
C TYR A 62 16.07 -14.51 10.82
N ALA A 63 16.42 -15.56 11.56
CA ALA A 63 17.81 -15.86 11.89
C ALA A 63 18.63 -16.26 10.65
N ILE A 64 18.02 -16.94 9.68
CA ILE A 64 18.63 -17.25 8.38
C ILE A 64 18.87 -15.96 7.59
N ASP A 65 17.88 -15.08 7.53
CA ASP A 65 17.96 -13.79 6.83
C ASP A 65 19.03 -12.89 7.44
N ASP A 66 19.08 -12.78 8.78
CA ASP A 66 20.11 -12.02 9.48
C ASP A 66 21.52 -12.50 9.08
N LYS A 67 21.71 -13.82 9.02
CA LYS A 67 22.98 -14.40 8.60
C LYS A 67 23.27 -14.22 7.12
N TYR A 68 22.26 -14.38 6.27
CA TYR A 68 22.41 -14.20 4.82
C TYR A 68 22.81 -12.76 4.46
N PHE A 69 22.20 -11.78 5.11
CA PHE A 69 22.51 -10.37 4.91
C PHE A 69 23.72 -9.86 5.71
N GLY A 70 24.35 -10.72 6.51
CA GLY A 70 25.56 -10.36 7.28
C GLY A 70 25.30 -9.39 8.42
N LEU A 71 24.08 -9.38 8.98
CA LEU A 71 23.73 -8.50 10.09
C LEU A 71 24.48 -8.91 11.36
N GLN A 72 25.01 -7.93 12.10
CA GLN A 72 25.73 -8.16 13.34
C GLN A 72 24.76 -8.40 14.53
N GLU A 73 23.61 -7.76 14.47
CA GLU A 73 22.53 -7.89 15.44
C GLU A 73 21.26 -8.33 14.72
N SER A 74 20.39 -9.08 15.42
CA SER A 74 19.11 -9.47 14.87
C SER A 74 18.27 -8.24 14.57
N HIS A 75 17.81 -8.14 13.32
CA HIS A 75 16.92 -7.02 12.93
C HIS A 75 15.59 -7.04 13.70
N LEU A 76 15.10 -8.21 14.14
CA LEU A 76 13.93 -8.28 15.03
C LEU A 76 14.19 -7.61 16.39
N ALA A 77 15.38 -7.81 16.96
CA ALA A 77 15.74 -7.20 18.24
C ALA A 77 15.92 -5.68 18.09
N THR A 78 16.50 -5.23 16.98
CA THR A 78 16.79 -3.82 16.71
C THR A 78 15.60 -3.04 16.13
N PHE A 79 14.62 -3.72 15.51
CA PHE A 79 13.51 -3.08 14.81
C PHE A 79 12.77 -2.04 15.66
N ARG A 80 12.43 -2.39 16.89
CA ARG A 80 11.70 -1.48 17.79
C ARG A 80 12.51 -0.25 18.14
N LYS A 81 13.83 -0.42 18.35
CA LYS A 81 14.76 0.69 18.56
C LYS A 81 14.86 1.56 17.32
N MET A 82 14.98 0.95 16.13
CA MET A 82 14.97 1.68 14.86
C MET A 82 13.68 2.50 14.69
N MET A 83 12.52 1.96 15.08
CA MET A 83 11.24 2.69 15.06
C MET A 83 11.22 3.87 16.04
N ASP A 84 12.04 3.87 17.10
CA ASP A 84 12.17 5.01 18.01
C ASP A 84 13.13 6.08 17.47
N GLU A 85 14.13 5.67 16.71
CA GLU A 85 15.20 6.54 16.20
C GLU A 85 14.87 7.19 14.86
N ILE A 86 14.13 6.46 13.97
CA ILE A 86 13.78 6.98 12.65
C ILE A 86 12.93 8.25 12.77
N THR A 87 13.28 9.26 11.98
CA THR A 87 12.59 10.55 12.00
C THR A 87 11.57 10.68 10.88
N PHE A 88 10.63 11.60 11.05
CA PHE A 88 9.65 11.96 10.02
C PHE A 88 10.33 12.44 8.73
N GLU A 89 11.38 13.22 8.86
CA GLU A 89 12.16 13.78 7.76
C GLU A 89 12.89 12.69 6.96
N GLU A 90 13.50 11.72 7.65
CA GLU A 90 14.18 10.59 7.01
C GLU A 90 13.21 9.71 6.23
N VAL A 91 12.04 9.40 6.80
CA VAL A 91 11.01 8.63 6.10
C VAL A 91 10.54 9.37 4.85
N ASN A 92 10.22 10.65 4.95
CA ASN A 92 9.77 11.43 3.79
C ASN A 92 10.87 11.65 2.75
N ALA A 93 12.13 11.75 3.15
CA ALA A 93 13.24 11.76 2.22
C ALA A 93 13.35 10.43 1.45
N ALA A 94 13.18 9.30 2.13
CA ALA A 94 13.13 7.99 1.50
C ALA A 94 11.93 7.82 0.57
N VAL A 95 10.74 8.27 0.97
CA VAL A 95 9.55 8.28 0.12
C VAL A 95 9.83 9.05 -1.17
N LYS A 96 10.28 10.29 -1.09
CA LYS A 96 10.60 11.12 -2.27
C LYS A 96 11.68 10.52 -3.18
N LYS A 97 12.60 9.75 -2.60
CA LYS A 97 13.69 9.14 -3.37
C LYS A 97 13.28 7.85 -4.09
N TYR A 98 12.43 7.05 -3.48
CA TYR A 98 12.19 5.68 -3.92
C TYR A 98 10.78 5.41 -4.43
N PHE A 99 9.80 6.24 -4.06
CA PHE A 99 8.43 6.09 -4.53
C PHE A 99 8.23 6.84 -5.85
N GLN A 100 7.60 6.17 -6.79
CA GLN A 100 7.26 6.75 -8.09
C GLN A 100 6.11 5.93 -8.72
N THR A 101 5.41 6.52 -9.69
CA THR A 101 4.31 5.89 -10.42
C THR A 101 4.61 5.69 -11.91
N GLY A 102 5.82 6.09 -12.38
CA GLY A 102 6.17 6.07 -13.80
C GLY A 102 6.46 4.69 -14.39
N ASP A 103 6.95 3.74 -13.57
CA ASP A 103 7.37 2.40 -14.02
C ASP A 103 6.75 1.31 -13.14
N LEU A 104 5.43 1.25 -13.10
CA LEU A 104 4.71 0.24 -12.33
C LEU A 104 4.45 -1.01 -13.18
N HIS A 105 4.71 -2.18 -12.62
CA HIS A 105 4.24 -3.45 -13.14
C HIS A 105 2.96 -3.83 -12.42
N ILE A 106 1.85 -3.94 -13.16
CA ILE A 106 0.54 -4.25 -12.60
C ILE A 106 0.11 -5.63 -13.06
N ALA A 107 -0.15 -6.53 -12.12
CA ALA A 107 -0.71 -7.85 -12.39
C ALA A 107 -2.12 -7.93 -11.82
N MET A 108 -3.08 -8.33 -12.64
CA MET A 108 -4.48 -8.47 -12.24
C MET A 108 -4.98 -9.86 -12.60
N VAL A 109 -5.68 -10.51 -11.68
CA VAL A 109 -6.31 -11.82 -11.89
C VAL A 109 -7.82 -11.62 -11.99
N THR A 110 -8.42 -12.03 -13.10
CA THR A 110 -9.84 -11.84 -13.40
C THR A 110 -10.37 -12.97 -14.28
N GLU A 111 -11.68 -13.20 -14.25
CA GLU A 111 -12.36 -14.12 -15.14
C GLU A 111 -12.47 -13.58 -16.58
N ASP A 112 -12.46 -12.26 -16.75
CA ASP A 112 -12.62 -11.58 -18.05
C ASP A 112 -11.45 -10.62 -18.28
N ALA A 113 -10.36 -11.20 -18.77
CA ALA A 113 -9.14 -10.44 -19.04
C ALA A 113 -9.31 -9.42 -20.18
N GLU A 114 -10.04 -9.78 -21.24
CA GLU A 114 -10.27 -8.87 -22.36
C GLU A 114 -11.19 -7.71 -22.00
N GLY A 115 -12.27 -7.96 -21.25
CA GLY A 115 -13.14 -6.89 -20.74
C GLY A 115 -12.39 -5.94 -19.83
N LEU A 116 -11.57 -6.47 -18.91
CA LEU A 116 -10.75 -5.66 -18.02
C LEU A 116 -9.71 -4.81 -18.78
N LYS A 117 -9.01 -5.42 -19.76
CA LYS A 117 -8.06 -4.72 -20.62
C LYS A 117 -8.74 -3.57 -21.39
N ASN A 118 -9.91 -3.82 -21.99
CA ASN A 118 -10.64 -2.79 -22.71
C ASN A 118 -11.08 -1.64 -21.79
N ALA A 119 -11.49 -1.95 -20.57
CA ALA A 119 -11.84 -0.95 -19.56
C ALA A 119 -10.64 -0.09 -19.15
N ILE A 120 -9.46 -0.70 -18.98
CA ILE A 120 -8.21 0.03 -18.69
C ILE A 120 -7.83 0.94 -19.87
N VAL A 121 -7.82 0.40 -21.09
CA VAL A 121 -7.43 1.14 -22.30
C VAL A 121 -8.39 2.30 -22.62
N SER A 122 -9.69 2.14 -22.35
CA SER A 122 -10.66 3.20 -22.56
C SER A 122 -10.54 4.37 -21.59
N ASP A 123 -9.93 4.11 -20.44
CA ASP A 123 -9.81 5.05 -19.32
C ASP A 123 -11.13 5.74 -18.91
N ALA A 124 -12.26 5.09 -19.23
CA ALA A 124 -13.58 5.62 -18.89
C ALA A 124 -13.78 5.63 -17.36
N ALA A 125 -14.54 6.60 -16.88
CA ALA A 125 -14.85 6.70 -15.44
C ALA A 125 -15.41 5.36 -14.91
N SER A 126 -14.94 4.96 -13.74
CA SER A 126 -15.25 3.67 -13.11
C SER A 126 -15.81 3.87 -11.70
N PRO A 127 -17.10 4.22 -11.58
CA PRO A 127 -17.71 4.47 -10.28
C PRO A 127 -17.73 3.21 -9.42
N VAL A 128 -17.55 3.39 -8.11
CA VAL A 128 -17.63 2.29 -7.15
C VAL A 128 -19.07 1.85 -6.95
N THR A 129 -19.29 0.54 -6.89
CA THR A 129 -20.58 -0.06 -6.53
C THR A 129 -20.55 -0.55 -5.09
N TYR A 130 -21.38 0.02 -4.25
CA TYR A 130 -21.54 -0.38 -2.85
C TYR A 130 -22.65 -1.41 -2.67
N PRO A 131 -22.61 -2.26 -1.62
CA PRO A 131 -23.76 -3.03 -1.17
C PRO A 131 -24.96 -2.12 -0.89
N LYS A 132 -26.17 -2.63 -1.14
CA LYS A 132 -27.41 -1.83 -1.06
C LYS A 132 -27.69 -1.20 0.31
N ASP A 133 -27.19 -1.83 1.37
CA ASP A 133 -27.33 -1.41 2.77
C ASP A 133 -26.17 -0.57 3.28
N ALA A 134 -25.17 -0.31 2.46
CA ALA A 134 -23.99 0.47 2.84
C ALA A 134 -24.31 1.98 2.86
N THR A 135 -24.27 2.57 4.03
CA THR A 135 -24.35 4.03 4.20
C THR A 135 -22.93 4.63 4.19
N LYS A 136 -22.70 5.67 3.40
CA LYS A 136 -21.43 6.38 3.29
C LYS A 136 -21.60 7.85 3.63
N SER A 137 -20.57 8.43 4.23
CA SER A 137 -20.56 9.88 4.49
C SER A 137 -20.42 10.66 3.18
N ALA A 138 -20.81 11.92 3.20
CA ALA A 138 -20.67 12.82 2.05
C ALA A 138 -19.20 12.98 1.63
N GLU A 139 -18.27 12.92 2.59
CA GLU A 139 -16.82 12.99 2.35
C GLU A 139 -16.32 11.80 1.54
N ILE A 140 -16.72 10.57 1.92
CA ILE A 140 -16.36 9.36 1.18
C ILE A 140 -16.91 9.43 -0.25
N LEU A 141 -18.18 9.82 -0.42
CA LEU A 141 -18.80 9.93 -1.74
C LEU A 141 -18.13 11.01 -2.62
N ALA A 142 -17.65 12.10 -2.01
CA ALA A 142 -16.90 13.12 -2.73
C ALA A 142 -15.52 12.61 -3.17
N GLU A 143 -14.85 11.82 -2.32
CA GLU A 143 -13.57 11.19 -2.66
C GLU A 143 -13.71 10.11 -3.73
N ASP A 144 -14.77 9.30 -3.69
CA ASP A 144 -15.10 8.33 -4.73
C ASP A 144 -15.19 8.99 -6.11
N LYS A 145 -15.77 10.19 -6.20
CA LYS A 145 -15.86 10.96 -7.45
C LYS A 145 -14.49 11.38 -8.00
N ILE A 146 -13.53 11.63 -7.14
CA ILE A 146 -12.15 11.92 -7.55
C ILE A 146 -11.47 10.63 -8.03
N ILE A 147 -11.65 9.53 -7.29
CA ILE A 147 -11.03 8.25 -7.61
C ILE A 147 -11.58 7.69 -8.93
N GLU A 148 -12.89 7.71 -9.15
CA GLU A 148 -13.51 7.10 -10.36
C GLU A 148 -12.98 7.66 -11.69
N SER A 149 -12.41 8.86 -11.66
CA SER A 149 -11.86 9.56 -12.82
C SER A 149 -10.35 9.77 -12.74
N PHE A 150 -9.68 9.19 -11.74
CA PHE A 150 -8.22 9.29 -11.63
C PHE A 150 -7.56 8.59 -12.82
N PRO A 151 -6.63 9.24 -13.58
CA PRO A 151 -6.07 8.67 -14.80
C PRO A 151 -5.27 7.39 -14.53
N LEU A 152 -5.35 6.43 -15.45
CA LEU A 152 -4.62 5.16 -15.40
C LEU A 152 -3.29 5.21 -16.19
N ALA A 153 -3.07 6.24 -16.98
CA ALA A 153 -1.88 6.49 -17.77
C ALA A 153 -1.26 7.86 -17.46
#